data_bdf20df7635bdfeb6518bc9aba2c0db1
#
_entry.id   bdf20df7635bdfeb6518bc9aba2c0db1
#
_cell.length_a   1.000
_cell.length_b   1.000
_cell.length_c   1.000
_cell.angle_alpha   90.00
_cell.angle_beta   90.00
_cell.angle_gamma   90.00
#
_symmetry.space_group_name_H-M   'P 1'
#
loop_
_entity.id
_entity.type
_entity.pdbx_description
1 polymer ?
#
loop_
_entity_poly.entity_id
_entity_poly.type
_entity_poly.pdbx_seq_one_letter_code
_entity_poly.pdbx_strand_id
1 'polypeptide(L)'
;MKAGGLFDEGLAVARVAAAREAIRASGRTFVLNARTDALALGGAEGFKRAIRRANAFFEAGADCVFTPGIADAGRAGLLVRELAGPLNLVVGLNEAASSAFALIYAGVKRVSVGGSIARSVLGLVRRCARELRDVGTVGYAAQQIPQAELNALFARSS
;
A
#
# COMPACT_ATOMS: atom_id res chain seq x y z
N MET A 1 7.13 -1.79 -12.87
CA MET A 1 6.49 -2.55 -13.98
C MET A 1 7.19 -2.20 -15.28
N LYS A 2 7.43 -3.18 -16.14
CA LYS A 2 7.73 -2.90 -17.55
C LYS A 2 6.48 -2.25 -18.15
N ALA A 3 6.62 -1.25 -19.01
CA ALA A 3 5.45 -0.65 -19.67
C ALA A 3 4.63 -1.76 -20.34
N GLY A 4 3.40 -2.01 -19.84
CA GLY A 4 2.45 -2.98 -20.38
C GLY A 4 2.45 -4.40 -19.80
N GLY A 5 3.18 -4.72 -18.73
CA GLY A 5 3.11 -6.08 -18.17
C GLY A 5 3.96 -6.35 -16.93
N LEU A 6 3.89 -7.59 -16.45
CA LEU A 6 4.77 -8.08 -15.39
C LEU A 6 6.18 -8.35 -15.93
N PHE A 7 7.17 -8.22 -15.07
CA PHE A 7 8.46 -8.84 -15.33
C PHE A 7 8.32 -10.36 -15.46
N ASP A 8 9.20 -10.98 -16.24
CA ASP A 8 9.40 -12.41 -16.18
C ASP A 8 9.56 -12.88 -14.73
N GLU A 9 9.05 -14.06 -14.40
CA GLU A 9 8.99 -14.54 -13.03
C GLU A 9 10.40 -14.79 -12.46
N GLY A 10 11.28 -15.42 -13.24
CA GLY A 10 12.66 -15.66 -12.83
C GLY A 10 13.41 -14.34 -12.58
N LEU A 11 13.25 -13.35 -13.48
CA LEU A 11 13.83 -12.03 -13.27
C LEU A 11 13.27 -11.35 -12.01
N ALA A 12 11.97 -11.45 -11.76
CA ALA A 12 11.35 -10.85 -10.59
C ALA A 12 11.88 -11.46 -9.28
N VAL A 13 12.02 -12.79 -9.24
CA VAL A 13 12.58 -13.54 -8.10
C VAL A 13 14.05 -13.15 -7.88
N ALA A 14 14.87 -13.11 -8.94
CA ALA A 14 16.27 -12.72 -8.85
C ALA A 14 16.45 -11.29 -8.30
N ARG A 15 15.55 -10.35 -8.64
CA ARG A 15 15.55 -8.99 -8.09
C ARG A 15 15.24 -8.96 -6.58
N VAL A 16 14.34 -9.82 -6.10
CA VAL A 16 14.04 -9.95 -4.66
C VAL A 16 15.24 -10.53 -3.93
N ALA A 17 15.86 -11.59 -4.46
CA ALA A 17 17.05 -12.20 -3.90
C ALA A 17 18.22 -11.19 -3.80
N ALA A 18 18.49 -10.44 -4.86
CA ALA A 18 19.52 -9.40 -4.86
C ALA A 18 19.25 -8.30 -3.83
N ALA A 19 17.99 -7.87 -3.67
CA ALA A 19 17.60 -6.92 -2.65
C ALA A 19 17.83 -7.48 -1.23
N ARG A 20 17.52 -8.75 -0.98
CA ARG A 20 17.77 -9.42 0.30
C ARG A 20 19.27 -9.49 0.60
N GLU A 21 20.07 -9.81 -0.39
CA GLU A 21 21.53 -9.85 -0.24
C GLU A 21 22.10 -8.47 0.12
N ALA A 22 21.67 -7.42 -0.58
CA ALA A 22 22.08 -6.05 -0.29
C ALA A 22 21.69 -5.61 1.13
N ILE A 23 20.49 -6.00 1.61
CA ILE A 23 20.06 -5.74 2.99
C ILE A 23 20.99 -6.44 3.98
N ARG A 24 21.31 -7.72 3.77
CA ARG A 24 22.23 -8.48 4.62
C ARG A 24 23.62 -7.83 4.66
N ALA A 25 24.15 -7.47 3.51
CA ALA A 25 25.46 -6.82 3.40
C ALA A 25 25.50 -5.45 4.08
N SER A 26 24.38 -4.73 4.15
CA SER A 26 24.32 -3.41 4.80
C SER A 26 24.43 -3.46 6.34
N GLY A 27 24.22 -4.61 6.97
CA GLY A 27 24.12 -4.77 8.41
C GLY A 27 22.95 -4.04 9.08
N ARG A 28 22.03 -3.47 8.29
CA ARG A 28 20.88 -2.71 8.79
C ARG A 28 19.60 -3.55 8.84
N THR A 29 18.73 -3.24 9.80
CA THR A 29 17.40 -3.84 9.86
C THR A 29 16.49 -3.21 8.80
N PHE A 30 16.02 -4.05 7.87
CA PHE A 30 15.11 -3.67 6.80
C PHE A 30 14.03 -4.71 6.60
N VAL A 31 12.78 -4.28 6.38
CA VAL A 31 11.69 -5.15 5.95
C VAL A 31 11.58 -5.11 4.43
N LEU A 32 11.87 -6.23 3.78
CA LEU A 32 11.72 -6.39 2.33
C LEU A 32 10.27 -6.75 1.98
N ASN A 33 9.51 -5.75 1.53
CA ASN A 33 8.12 -5.91 1.09
C ASN A 33 8.06 -6.04 -0.44
N ALA A 34 8.09 -7.26 -0.94
CA ALA A 34 8.12 -7.54 -2.37
C ALA A 34 6.74 -7.38 -3.02
N ARG A 35 6.67 -6.73 -4.18
CA ARG A 35 5.41 -6.43 -4.88
C ARG A 35 5.22 -7.29 -6.12
N THR A 36 4.00 -7.81 -6.29
CA THR A 36 3.52 -8.34 -7.56
C THR A 36 2.18 -7.73 -7.96
N ASP A 37 2.06 -7.27 -9.19
CA ASP A 37 0.82 -6.72 -9.75
C ASP A 37 -0.02 -7.78 -10.51
N ALA A 38 0.24 -9.05 -10.26
CA ALA A 38 -0.42 -10.15 -10.97
C ALA A 38 -1.94 -10.15 -10.81
N LEU A 39 -2.46 -9.71 -9.66
CA LEU A 39 -3.91 -9.57 -9.41
C LEU A 39 -4.56 -8.50 -10.30
N ALA A 40 -3.87 -7.40 -10.56
CA ALA A 40 -4.37 -6.29 -11.37
C ALA A 40 -4.52 -6.67 -12.85
N LEU A 41 -3.86 -7.73 -13.30
CA LEU A 41 -3.96 -8.26 -14.68
C LEU A 41 -5.15 -9.19 -14.92
N GLY A 42 -5.98 -9.41 -13.88
CA GLY A 42 -7.34 -9.90 -14.00
C GLY A 42 -7.57 -11.41 -13.85
N GLY A 43 -8.80 -11.73 -13.42
CA GLY A 43 -9.41 -13.04 -13.44
C GLY A 43 -8.83 -14.08 -12.47
N ALA A 44 -9.29 -15.33 -12.62
CA ALA A 44 -8.84 -16.47 -11.82
C ALA A 44 -7.34 -16.76 -12.01
N GLU A 45 -6.82 -16.58 -13.20
CA GLU A 45 -5.40 -16.75 -13.50
C GLU A 45 -4.53 -15.69 -12.84
N GLY A 46 -5.01 -14.45 -12.71
CA GLY A 46 -4.33 -13.40 -11.95
C GLY A 46 -4.13 -13.78 -10.49
N PHE A 47 -5.15 -14.40 -9.88
CA PHE A 47 -5.10 -14.84 -8.48
C PHE A 47 -4.07 -15.98 -8.28
N LYS A 48 -4.13 -17.04 -9.07
CA LYS A 48 -3.17 -18.15 -9.05
C LYS A 48 -1.74 -17.66 -9.28
N ARG A 49 -1.56 -16.78 -10.27
CA ARG A 49 -0.27 -16.17 -10.59
C ARG A 49 0.28 -15.32 -9.45
N ALA A 50 -0.58 -14.57 -8.75
CA ALA A 50 -0.19 -13.78 -7.60
C ALA A 50 0.32 -14.68 -6.46
N ILE A 51 -0.38 -15.76 -6.14
CA ILE A 51 0.02 -16.74 -5.12
C ILE A 51 1.39 -17.34 -5.46
N ARG A 52 1.55 -17.88 -6.67
CA ARG A 52 2.80 -18.50 -7.09
C ARG A 52 3.98 -17.52 -7.00
N ARG A 53 3.84 -16.31 -7.54
CA ARG A 53 4.89 -15.28 -7.50
C ARG A 53 5.19 -14.82 -6.08
N ALA A 54 4.16 -14.66 -5.25
CA ALA A 54 4.32 -14.26 -3.86
C ALA A 54 5.11 -15.30 -3.06
N ASN A 55 4.79 -16.59 -3.21
CA ASN A 55 5.50 -17.67 -2.53
C ASN A 55 6.96 -17.76 -3.01
N ALA A 56 7.22 -17.63 -4.31
CA ALA A 56 8.58 -17.54 -4.84
C ALA A 56 9.36 -16.33 -4.29
N PHE A 57 8.68 -15.21 -3.98
CA PHE A 57 9.33 -14.06 -3.34
C PHE A 57 9.69 -14.33 -1.88
N PHE A 58 8.87 -15.09 -1.14
CA PHE A 58 9.22 -15.53 0.22
C PHE A 58 10.44 -16.46 0.20
N GLU A 59 10.50 -17.42 -0.72
CA GLU A 59 11.66 -18.29 -0.92
C GLU A 59 12.93 -17.48 -1.25
N ALA A 60 12.79 -16.38 -2.01
CA ALA A 60 13.88 -15.46 -2.33
C ALA A 60 14.25 -14.50 -1.19
N GLY A 61 13.56 -14.58 -0.04
CA GLY A 61 13.88 -13.84 1.17
C GLY A 61 13.06 -12.56 1.40
N ALA A 62 11.89 -12.41 0.79
CA ALA A 62 10.96 -11.34 1.17
C ALA A 62 10.41 -11.58 2.59
N ASP A 63 10.28 -10.50 3.38
CA ASP A 63 9.67 -10.55 4.72
C ASP A 63 8.15 -10.40 4.64
N CYS A 64 7.67 -9.77 3.58
CA CYS A 64 6.26 -9.47 3.34
C CYS A 64 6.03 -9.39 1.83
N VAL A 65 4.82 -9.69 1.37
CA VAL A 65 4.45 -9.52 -0.04
C VAL A 65 3.30 -8.54 -0.16
N PHE A 66 3.41 -7.64 -1.13
CA PHE A 66 2.38 -6.67 -1.48
C PHE A 66 1.71 -7.05 -2.80
N THR A 67 0.39 -7.29 -2.77
CA THR A 67 -0.42 -7.61 -3.94
C THR A 67 -1.58 -6.61 -4.09
N PRO A 68 -1.40 -5.50 -4.82
CA PRO A 68 -2.51 -4.59 -5.10
C PRO A 68 -3.57 -5.26 -5.96
N GLY A 69 -4.83 -4.80 -5.83
CA GLY A 69 -5.97 -5.30 -6.62
C GLY A 69 -6.99 -6.12 -5.83
N ILE A 70 -6.80 -6.30 -4.51
CA ILE A 70 -7.82 -6.79 -3.59
C ILE A 70 -8.20 -5.66 -2.64
N ALA A 71 -9.50 -5.42 -2.52
CA ALA A 71 -10.08 -4.48 -1.57
C ALA A 71 -11.13 -5.16 -0.66
N ASP A 72 -11.45 -6.41 -0.94
CA ASP A 72 -12.45 -7.22 -0.24
C ASP A 72 -11.81 -8.17 0.77
N ALA A 73 -12.33 -8.22 2.01
CA ALA A 73 -11.78 -9.01 3.10
C ALA A 73 -11.90 -10.52 2.88
N GLY A 74 -12.97 -10.98 2.21
CA GLY A 74 -13.15 -12.40 1.89
C GLY A 74 -12.08 -12.91 0.94
N ARG A 75 -11.84 -12.17 -0.15
CA ARG A 75 -10.76 -12.48 -1.10
C ARG A 75 -9.37 -12.35 -0.47
N ALA A 76 -9.19 -11.37 0.42
CA ALA A 76 -7.95 -11.23 1.17
C ALA A 76 -7.68 -12.45 2.04
N GLY A 77 -8.70 -12.97 2.75
CA GLY A 77 -8.59 -14.19 3.55
C GLY A 77 -8.28 -15.44 2.74
N LEU A 78 -8.81 -15.53 1.49
CA LEU A 78 -8.43 -16.62 0.58
C LEU A 78 -6.95 -16.55 0.21
N LEU A 79 -6.47 -15.33 -0.12
CA LEU A 79 -5.07 -15.12 -0.47
C LEU A 79 -4.13 -15.42 0.70
N VAL A 80 -4.47 -14.94 1.91
CA VAL A 80 -3.68 -15.19 3.13
C VAL A 80 -3.46 -16.66 3.41
N ARG A 81 -4.46 -17.52 3.17
CA ARG A 81 -4.34 -18.98 3.40
C ARG A 81 -3.38 -19.67 2.44
N GLU A 82 -3.17 -19.12 1.27
CA GLU A 82 -2.32 -19.71 0.21
C GLU A 82 -0.88 -19.17 0.25
N LEU A 83 -0.61 -18.15 1.08
CA LEU A 83 0.71 -17.53 1.14
C LEU A 83 1.56 -18.09 2.27
N ALA A 84 2.85 -18.31 1.99
CA ALA A 84 3.84 -18.78 2.95
C ALA A 84 4.25 -17.75 4.00
N GLY A 85 3.77 -16.49 3.91
CA GLY A 85 4.18 -15.43 4.81
C GLY A 85 3.26 -14.21 4.81
N PRO A 86 3.68 -13.11 5.46
CA PRO A 86 2.84 -11.92 5.69
C PRO A 86 2.40 -11.22 4.40
N LEU A 87 1.10 -10.89 4.34
CA LEU A 87 0.49 -10.12 3.25
C LEU A 87 0.35 -8.65 3.63
N ASN A 88 0.75 -7.75 2.71
CA ASN A 88 0.42 -6.33 2.70
C ASN A 88 -0.64 -6.07 1.64
N LEU A 89 -1.68 -5.31 2.00
CA LEU A 89 -2.67 -4.77 1.08
C LEU A 89 -2.73 -3.25 1.17
N VAL A 90 -3.32 -2.61 0.16
CA VAL A 90 -3.53 -1.16 0.13
C VAL A 90 -5.01 -0.84 0.16
N VAL A 91 -5.40 0.12 0.99
CA VAL A 91 -6.75 0.68 1.08
C VAL A 91 -6.76 2.16 0.70
N GLY A 92 -7.95 2.73 0.50
CA GLY A 92 -8.12 4.16 0.24
C GLY A 92 -7.78 4.61 -1.18
N LEU A 93 -7.52 3.69 -2.12
CA LEU A 93 -7.31 4.05 -3.53
C LEU A 93 -8.63 4.19 -4.30
N ASN A 94 -9.69 3.53 -3.83
CA ASN A 94 -11.07 3.61 -4.32
C ASN A 94 -12.03 3.50 -3.13
N GLU A 95 -13.32 3.80 -3.36
CA GLU A 95 -14.35 3.84 -2.31
C GLU A 95 -14.85 2.45 -1.87
N ALA A 96 -14.63 1.41 -2.67
CA ALA A 96 -15.18 0.07 -2.46
C ALA A 96 -14.31 -0.84 -1.57
N ALA A 97 -13.31 -0.29 -0.86
CA ALA A 97 -12.41 -1.10 -0.04
C ALA A 97 -13.05 -1.45 1.31
N SER A 98 -12.83 -2.70 1.76
CA SER A 98 -13.04 -3.09 3.16
C SER A 98 -12.24 -2.19 4.10
N SER A 99 -12.73 -2.03 5.34
CA SER A 99 -11.96 -1.32 6.36
C SER A 99 -10.61 -2.01 6.63
N ALA A 100 -9.63 -1.25 7.10
CA ALA A 100 -8.34 -1.82 7.50
C ALA A 100 -8.50 -2.92 8.55
N PHE A 101 -9.42 -2.74 9.51
CA PHE A 101 -9.71 -3.75 10.54
C PHE A 101 -10.26 -5.05 9.93
N ALA A 102 -11.21 -4.97 8.98
CA ALA A 102 -11.73 -6.16 8.31
C ALA A 102 -10.63 -6.96 7.59
N LEU A 103 -9.67 -6.27 6.96
CA LEU A 103 -8.52 -6.92 6.33
C LEU A 103 -7.59 -7.58 7.37
N ILE A 104 -7.33 -6.91 8.49
CA ILE A 104 -6.52 -7.46 9.59
C ILE A 104 -7.18 -8.71 10.18
N TYR A 105 -8.49 -8.68 10.42
CA TYR A 105 -9.26 -9.85 10.88
C TYR A 105 -9.23 -10.99 9.86
N ALA A 106 -9.17 -10.70 8.56
CA ALA A 106 -8.97 -11.70 7.51
C ALA A 106 -7.54 -12.27 7.44
N GLY A 107 -6.62 -11.80 8.30
CA GLY A 107 -5.26 -12.31 8.41
C GLY A 107 -4.18 -11.47 7.73
N VAL A 108 -4.54 -10.33 7.10
CA VAL A 108 -3.57 -9.39 6.51
C VAL A 108 -2.70 -8.81 7.63
N LYS A 109 -1.38 -8.83 7.46
CA LYS A 109 -0.43 -8.38 8.50
C LYS A 109 0.00 -6.93 8.35
N ARG A 110 -0.17 -6.35 7.18
CA ARG A 110 0.15 -4.94 6.91
C ARG A 110 -0.91 -4.32 6.03
N VAL A 111 -1.43 -3.17 6.43
CA VAL A 111 -2.33 -2.36 5.63
C VAL A 111 -1.65 -1.03 5.34
N SER A 112 -1.58 -0.65 4.07
CA SER A 112 -1.01 0.61 3.61
C SER A 112 -2.08 1.46 2.93
N VAL A 113 -1.91 2.77 2.94
CA VAL A 113 -2.86 3.73 2.35
C VAL A 113 -2.36 4.35 1.05
N GLY A 114 -1.12 4.01 0.66
CA GLY A 114 -0.50 4.53 -0.57
C GLY A 114 -0.53 6.06 -0.61
N GLY A 115 -0.90 6.60 -1.76
CA GLY A 115 -1.03 8.05 -1.96
C GLY A 115 -2.40 8.64 -1.59
N SER A 116 -3.29 7.88 -0.93
CA SER A 116 -4.67 8.34 -0.71
C SER A 116 -4.74 9.58 0.19
N ILE A 117 -4.01 9.60 1.29
CA ILE A 117 -3.97 10.75 2.21
C ILE A 117 -3.40 11.99 1.48
N ALA A 118 -2.28 11.86 0.78
CA ALA A 118 -1.69 12.96 0.02
C ALA A 118 -2.67 13.51 -1.04
N ARG A 119 -3.35 12.62 -1.78
CA ARG A 119 -4.38 13.01 -2.76
C ARG A 119 -5.57 13.71 -2.10
N SER A 120 -5.97 13.28 -0.91
CA SER A 120 -7.04 13.92 -0.13
C SER A 120 -6.64 15.34 0.30
N VAL A 121 -5.42 15.52 0.80
CA VAL A 121 -4.87 16.84 1.17
C VAL A 121 -4.80 17.74 -0.05
N LEU A 122 -4.26 17.28 -1.19
CA LEU A 122 -4.22 18.06 -2.43
C LEU A 122 -5.63 18.41 -2.95
N GLY A 123 -6.59 17.50 -2.77
CA GLY A 123 -8.00 17.76 -3.07
C GLY A 123 -8.58 18.86 -2.20
N LEU A 124 -8.25 18.88 -0.91
CA LEU A 124 -8.63 19.94 0.01
C LEU A 124 -8.03 21.29 -0.42
N VAL A 125 -6.71 21.36 -0.64
CA VAL A 125 -6.02 22.56 -1.10
C VAL A 125 -6.68 23.12 -2.36
N ARG A 126 -7.00 22.26 -3.34
CA ARG A 126 -7.69 22.67 -4.56
C ARG A 126 -9.08 23.26 -4.30
N ARG A 127 -9.87 22.70 -3.37
CA ARG A 127 -11.17 23.24 -2.99
C ARG A 127 -11.05 24.61 -2.34
N CYS A 128 -10.13 24.76 -1.38
CA CYS A 128 -9.86 26.03 -0.71
C CYS A 128 -9.46 27.13 -1.72
N ALA A 129 -8.54 26.81 -2.63
CA ALA A 129 -8.09 27.76 -3.64
C ALA A 129 -9.22 28.17 -4.60
N ARG A 130 -10.10 27.25 -4.97
CA ARG A 130 -11.28 27.57 -5.80
C ARG A 130 -12.28 28.45 -5.05
N GLU A 131 -12.57 28.16 -3.79
CA GLU A 131 -13.46 28.98 -2.96
C GLU A 131 -12.97 30.43 -2.87
N LEU A 132 -11.69 30.63 -2.56
CA LEU A 132 -11.07 31.96 -2.54
C LEU A 132 -11.14 32.67 -3.89
N ARG A 133 -10.79 31.97 -4.97
CA ARG A 133 -10.73 32.56 -6.31
C ARG A 133 -12.11 32.90 -6.87
N ASP A 134 -13.07 31.97 -6.72
CA ASP A 134 -14.34 32.02 -7.44
C ASP A 134 -15.43 32.72 -6.62
N VAL A 135 -15.37 32.67 -5.28
CA VAL A 135 -16.39 33.22 -4.35
C VAL A 135 -15.82 34.26 -3.41
N GLY A 136 -14.53 34.26 -3.10
CA GLY A 136 -13.89 35.19 -2.19
C GLY A 136 -14.15 34.88 -0.70
N THR A 137 -14.67 33.71 -0.37
CA THR A 137 -14.95 33.28 1.02
C THR A 137 -13.84 32.36 1.56
N VAL A 138 -13.86 32.12 2.88
CA VAL A 138 -12.91 31.29 3.63
C VAL A 138 -13.62 30.23 4.48
N GLY A 139 -14.73 29.70 3.99
CA GLY A 139 -15.54 28.69 4.70
C GLY A 139 -14.75 27.44 5.10
N TYR A 140 -13.72 27.10 4.35
CA TYR A 140 -12.79 26.01 4.67
C TYR A 140 -12.08 26.17 6.03
N ALA A 141 -11.97 27.41 6.55
CA ALA A 141 -11.30 27.68 7.83
C ALA A 141 -12.05 27.05 9.03
N ALA A 142 -13.33 26.75 8.90
CA ALA A 142 -14.12 26.09 9.95
C ALA A 142 -13.62 24.65 10.29
N GLN A 143 -12.89 24.02 9.39
CA GLN A 143 -12.38 22.63 9.56
C GLN A 143 -10.85 22.59 9.73
N GLN A 144 -10.21 23.70 9.94
CA GLN A 144 -8.75 23.74 10.15
C GLN A 144 -8.39 23.24 11.55
N ILE A 145 -7.19 22.68 11.69
CA ILE A 145 -6.61 22.36 12.99
C ILE A 145 -6.34 23.69 13.74
N PRO A 146 -6.78 23.85 15.00
CA PRO A 146 -6.49 25.03 15.79
C PRO A 146 -4.97 25.27 15.91
N GLN A 147 -4.55 26.53 15.82
CA GLN A 147 -3.11 26.88 15.85
C GLN A 147 -2.42 26.37 17.13
N ALA A 148 -3.11 26.41 18.28
CA ALA A 148 -2.56 25.92 19.55
C ALA A 148 -2.29 24.42 19.52
N GLU A 149 -3.19 23.63 18.90
CA GLU A 149 -3.01 22.19 18.72
C GLU A 149 -1.83 21.88 17.78
N LEU A 150 -1.75 22.61 16.67
CA LEU A 150 -0.65 22.45 15.72
C LEU A 150 0.71 22.76 16.37
N ASN A 151 0.79 23.85 17.15
CA ASN A 151 1.99 24.20 17.89
C ASN A 151 2.38 23.13 18.92
N ALA A 152 1.40 22.54 19.62
CA ALA A 152 1.65 21.47 20.57
C ALA A 152 2.19 20.19 19.91
N LEU A 153 1.77 19.87 18.68
CA LEU A 153 2.29 18.75 17.91
C LEU A 153 3.79 18.92 17.60
N PHE A 154 4.20 20.13 17.18
CA PHE A 154 5.61 20.41 16.87
C PHE A 154 6.50 20.53 18.12
N ALA A 155 5.97 20.99 19.25
CA ALA A 155 6.73 21.11 20.50
C ALA A 155 7.14 19.75 21.11
N ARG A 156 6.46 18.65 20.75
CA ARG A 156 6.77 17.30 21.23
C ARG A 156 7.95 16.63 20.51
N SER A 157 8.52 17.28 19.50
CA SER A 157 9.58 16.76 18.66
C SER A 157 10.99 17.30 19.02
N SER A 158 11.11 17.96 20.18
CA SER A 158 12.36 18.56 20.66
C SER A 158 12.98 17.75 21.78
#